data_43c5d462a06afa8347316fd6dcb4a764
#
_entry.id   43c5d462a06afa8347316fd6dcb4a764
#
_cell.length_a   1.000
_cell.length_b   1.000
_cell.length_c   1.000
_cell.angle_alpha   90.00
_cell.angle_beta   90.00
_cell.angle_gamma   90.00
#
_symmetry.space_group_name_H-M   'P 1'
#
loop_
_entity.id
_entity.type
_entity.pdbx_description
1 polymer ?
#
loop_
_entity_poly.entity_id
_entity_poly.type
_entity_poly.pdbx_seq_one_letter_code
_entity_poly.pdbx_strand_id
1 'polypeptide(L)'
;MSAGLVLAQLRAQLALAGQTPTLALLYITDHYAEQAQAILDHLRTELPEVTDWAGTVGVGIAVNNAEYFDEPALAIMLCDFPSDQYRVFSGIAPLAQGFHAHTALVHADGQTPDLSDLVHELADRTETGYLFGGLAASRTQSIQFAVGGDGFIPGQGRASGTFLGGLSGVAFGSGVP
;
A
#
# COMPACT_ATOMS: atom_id res chain seq x y z
N MET A 1 -11.63 -11.50 9.88
CA MET A 1 -10.89 -12.70 9.35
C MET A 1 -9.47 -12.62 9.87
N SER A 2 -8.91 -13.70 10.41
CA SER A 2 -7.55 -13.68 11.00
C SER A 2 -6.46 -13.71 9.91
N ALA A 3 -5.30 -13.11 10.19
CA ALA A 3 -4.15 -13.11 9.28
C ALA A 3 -3.76 -14.53 8.83
N GLY A 4 -3.82 -15.52 9.74
CA GLY A 4 -3.50 -16.92 9.41
C GLY A 4 -4.42 -17.54 8.36
N LEU A 5 -5.72 -17.22 8.37
CA LEU A 5 -6.65 -17.72 7.34
C LEU A 5 -6.36 -17.09 5.99
N VAL A 6 -6.08 -15.79 5.95
CA VAL A 6 -5.73 -15.09 4.72
C VAL A 6 -4.42 -15.63 4.13
N LEU A 7 -3.40 -15.85 4.97
CA LEU A 7 -2.14 -16.46 4.55
C LEU A 7 -2.31 -17.86 3.96
N ALA A 8 -3.16 -18.70 4.58
CA ALA A 8 -3.44 -20.02 4.05
C ALA A 8 -4.10 -19.96 2.66
N GLN A 9 -5.05 -19.04 2.46
CA GLN A 9 -5.70 -18.83 1.17
C GLN A 9 -4.70 -18.31 0.11
N LEU A 10 -3.86 -17.32 0.46
CA LEU A 10 -2.84 -16.78 -0.44
C LEU A 10 -1.83 -17.84 -0.88
N ARG A 11 -1.33 -18.63 0.06
CA ARG A 11 -0.39 -19.74 -0.25
C ARG A 11 -1.00 -20.78 -1.19
N ALA A 12 -2.27 -21.12 -0.99
CA ALA A 12 -2.98 -22.03 -1.89
C ALA A 12 -3.11 -21.45 -3.30
N GLN A 13 -3.40 -20.18 -3.43
CA GLN A 13 -3.49 -19.48 -4.73
C GLN A 13 -2.12 -19.39 -5.43
N LEU A 14 -1.08 -18.99 -4.70
CA LEU A 14 0.30 -18.90 -5.23
C LEU A 14 0.81 -20.25 -5.73
N ALA A 15 0.56 -21.33 -4.98
CA ALA A 15 0.95 -22.68 -5.38
C ALA A 15 0.28 -23.13 -6.68
N LEU A 16 -0.92 -22.66 -6.99
CA LEU A 16 -1.63 -22.94 -8.23
C LEU A 16 -1.19 -22.05 -9.39
N ALA A 17 -0.84 -20.80 -9.11
CA ALA A 17 -0.53 -19.80 -10.14
C ALA A 17 0.92 -19.86 -10.63
N GLY A 18 1.85 -20.40 -9.83
CA GLY A 18 3.28 -20.42 -10.15
C GLY A 18 3.90 -19.01 -10.27
N GLN A 19 3.30 -18.02 -9.62
CA GLN A 19 3.72 -16.63 -9.64
C GLN A 19 4.63 -16.32 -8.46
N THR A 20 5.48 -15.30 -8.63
CA THR A 20 6.36 -14.80 -7.56
C THR A 20 6.04 -13.32 -7.31
N PRO A 21 5.06 -13.03 -6.44
CA PRO A 21 4.64 -11.66 -6.19
C PRO A 21 5.76 -10.86 -5.53
N THR A 22 5.93 -9.62 -5.97
CA THR A 22 6.91 -8.68 -5.44
C THR A 22 6.27 -7.54 -4.65
N LEU A 23 5.00 -7.24 -4.93
CA LEU A 23 4.22 -6.19 -4.29
C LEU A 23 2.97 -6.76 -3.64
N ALA A 24 2.63 -6.29 -2.44
CA ALA A 24 1.35 -6.53 -1.80
C ALA A 24 0.61 -5.23 -1.51
N LEU A 25 -0.70 -5.23 -1.76
CA LEU A 25 -1.61 -4.20 -1.28
C LEU A 25 -2.35 -4.75 -0.06
N LEU A 26 -2.18 -4.08 1.10
CA LEU A 26 -2.73 -4.47 2.39
C LEU A 26 -3.79 -3.46 2.84
N TYR A 27 -5.00 -3.93 3.04
CA TYR A 27 -6.09 -3.13 3.60
C TYR A 27 -6.60 -3.78 4.88
N ILE A 28 -6.77 -2.97 5.91
CA ILE A 28 -7.32 -3.42 7.19
C ILE A 28 -8.50 -2.53 7.60
N THR A 29 -9.43 -3.08 8.38
CA THR A 29 -10.41 -2.24 9.05
C THR A 29 -9.80 -1.56 10.28
N ASP A 30 -10.34 -0.42 10.69
CA ASP A 30 -9.84 0.39 11.79
C ASP A 30 -9.87 -0.33 13.16
N HIS A 31 -10.59 -1.45 13.27
CA HIS A 31 -10.50 -2.38 14.40
C HIS A 31 -9.08 -2.95 14.61
N TYR A 32 -8.27 -2.97 13.55
CA TYR A 32 -6.88 -3.44 13.60
C TYR A 32 -5.85 -2.31 13.59
N ALA A 33 -6.26 -1.05 13.66
CA ALA A 33 -5.37 0.10 13.54
C ALA A 33 -4.19 0.04 14.54
N GLU A 34 -4.47 -0.25 15.81
CA GLU A 34 -3.43 -0.37 16.84
C GLU A 34 -2.45 -1.53 16.60
N GLN A 35 -2.85 -2.52 15.82
CA GLN A 35 -2.07 -3.73 15.53
C GLN A 35 -1.42 -3.68 14.14
N ALA A 36 -1.58 -2.57 13.40
CA ALA A 36 -1.18 -2.46 12.00
C ALA A 36 0.30 -2.85 11.77
N GLN A 37 1.22 -2.33 12.59
CA GLN A 37 2.64 -2.67 12.47
C GLN A 37 2.90 -4.16 12.76
N ALA A 38 2.31 -4.71 13.79
CA ALA A 38 2.47 -6.13 14.13
C ALA A 38 1.91 -7.05 13.03
N ILE A 39 0.78 -6.67 12.41
CA ILE A 39 0.21 -7.38 11.27
C ILE A 39 1.17 -7.34 10.09
N LEU A 40 1.69 -6.16 9.75
CA LEU A 40 2.66 -6.00 8.66
C LEU A 40 3.92 -6.84 8.88
N ASP A 41 4.50 -6.80 10.08
CA ASP A 41 5.71 -7.55 10.42
C ASP A 41 5.48 -9.06 10.34
N HIS A 42 4.32 -9.53 10.81
CA HIS A 42 3.93 -10.93 10.68
C HIS A 42 3.79 -11.35 9.22
N LEU A 43 3.09 -10.57 8.40
CA LEU A 43 2.89 -10.86 6.99
C LEU A 43 4.22 -10.87 6.22
N ARG A 44 5.11 -9.94 6.49
CA ARG A 44 6.45 -9.89 5.88
C ARG A 44 7.32 -11.10 6.27
N THR A 45 7.17 -11.61 7.49
CA THR A 45 7.85 -12.82 7.94
C THR A 45 7.33 -14.06 7.21
N GLU A 46 6.02 -14.11 6.97
CA GLU A 46 5.34 -15.25 6.35
C GLU A 46 5.40 -15.25 4.81
N LEU A 47 5.66 -14.10 4.21
CA LEU A 47 5.77 -13.87 2.75
C LEU A 47 7.07 -13.12 2.43
N PRO A 48 8.24 -13.73 2.68
CA PRO A 48 9.53 -13.05 2.53
C PRO A 48 9.88 -12.70 1.07
N GLU A 49 9.23 -13.32 0.09
CA GLU A 49 9.33 -13.01 -1.33
C GLU A 49 8.70 -11.67 -1.69
N VAL A 50 7.71 -11.21 -0.91
CA VAL A 50 7.04 -9.92 -1.12
C VAL A 50 7.87 -8.83 -0.47
N THR A 51 8.61 -8.09 -1.28
CA THR A 51 9.55 -7.07 -0.81
C THR A 51 8.90 -5.72 -0.55
N ASP A 52 7.79 -5.44 -1.24
CA ASP A 52 7.14 -4.13 -1.26
C ASP A 52 5.68 -4.24 -0.78
N TRP A 53 5.28 -3.29 0.07
CA TRP A 53 3.95 -3.25 0.66
C TRP A 53 3.38 -1.85 0.62
N ALA A 54 2.14 -1.71 0.18
CA ALA A 54 1.39 -0.47 0.24
C ALA A 54 -0.04 -0.74 0.73
N GLY A 55 -0.73 0.27 1.18
CA GLY A 55 -2.11 0.11 1.61
C GLY A 55 -2.51 1.09 2.70
N THR A 56 -3.69 0.88 3.27
CA THR A 56 -4.23 1.79 4.26
C THR A 56 -5.30 1.13 5.13
N VAL A 57 -5.76 1.87 6.13
CA VAL A 57 -6.89 1.53 6.98
C VAL A 57 -8.19 2.08 6.39
N GLY A 58 -9.30 1.39 6.61
CA GLY A 58 -10.65 1.85 6.30
C GLY A 58 -11.64 1.48 7.39
N VAL A 59 -12.82 2.08 7.39
CA VAL A 59 -13.95 1.65 8.24
C VAL A 59 -14.56 0.34 7.74
N GLY A 60 -14.31 0.00 6.48
CA GLY A 60 -14.74 -1.24 5.82
C GLY A 60 -13.82 -1.56 4.65
N ILE A 61 -13.84 -2.81 4.23
CA ILE A 61 -13.15 -3.33 3.05
C ILE A 61 -14.08 -4.22 2.25
N ALA A 62 -13.95 -4.18 0.92
CA ALA A 62 -14.64 -5.09 0.01
C ALA A 62 -13.60 -5.93 -0.74
N VAL A 63 -13.74 -7.24 -0.70
CA VAL A 63 -12.83 -8.18 -1.34
C VAL A 63 -13.56 -9.48 -1.71
N ASN A 64 -13.29 -10.02 -2.91
CA ASN A 64 -13.86 -11.29 -3.38
C ASN A 64 -15.40 -11.35 -3.29
N ASN A 65 -16.09 -10.28 -3.68
CA ASN A 65 -17.54 -10.11 -3.59
C ASN A 65 -18.12 -10.18 -2.16
N ALA A 66 -17.29 -10.00 -1.14
CA ALA A 66 -17.70 -9.87 0.24
C ALA A 66 -17.35 -8.48 0.75
N GLU A 67 -18.25 -7.91 1.54
CA GLU A 67 -18.07 -6.63 2.21
C GLU A 67 -17.94 -6.88 3.71
N TYR A 68 -16.92 -6.28 4.30
CA TYR A 68 -16.64 -6.33 5.74
C TYR A 68 -16.72 -4.89 6.25
N PHE A 69 -17.80 -4.56 6.92
CA PHE A 69 -18.04 -3.24 7.46
C PHE A 69 -18.29 -3.32 8.96
N ASP A 70 -17.62 -2.43 9.72
CA ASP A 70 -17.73 -2.35 11.17
C ASP A 70 -17.36 -3.66 11.91
N GLU A 71 -16.44 -4.41 11.34
CA GLU A 71 -15.91 -5.65 11.90
C GLU A 71 -14.40 -5.81 11.63
N PRO A 72 -13.68 -6.59 12.47
CA PRO A 72 -12.27 -6.84 12.23
C PRO A 72 -12.05 -7.63 10.94
N ALA A 73 -11.42 -7.00 9.96
CA ALA A 73 -11.09 -7.65 8.69
C ALA A 73 -9.79 -7.12 8.11
N LEU A 74 -9.15 -7.95 7.30
CA LEU A 74 -8.01 -7.58 6.47
C LEU A 74 -8.13 -8.23 5.10
N ALA A 75 -7.61 -7.53 4.09
CA ALA A 75 -7.51 -8.01 2.71
C ALA A 75 -6.11 -7.78 2.19
N ILE A 76 -5.61 -8.74 1.42
CA ILE A 76 -4.31 -8.66 0.76
C ILE A 76 -4.50 -8.99 -0.71
N MET A 77 -3.95 -8.15 -1.57
CA MET A 77 -3.79 -8.42 -2.99
C MET A 77 -2.31 -8.55 -3.30
N LEU A 78 -1.90 -9.68 -3.84
CA LEU A 78 -0.53 -9.93 -4.27
C LEU A 78 -0.40 -9.63 -5.76
N CYS A 79 0.64 -8.90 -6.12
CA CYS A 79 0.92 -8.47 -7.49
C CYS A 79 2.30 -8.99 -7.92
N ASP A 80 2.34 -9.65 -9.06
CA ASP A 80 3.56 -10.12 -9.72
C ASP A 80 3.91 -9.12 -10.84
N PHE A 81 4.61 -8.05 -10.46
CA PHE A 81 5.07 -7.01 -11.38
C PHE A 81 6.59 -6.98 -11.43
N PRO A 82 7.18 -6.64 -12.59
CA PRO A 82 8.61 -6.40 -12.66
C PRO A 82 9.02 -5.31 -11.67
N SER A 83 10.06 -5.57 -10.88
CA SER A 83 10.48 -4.68 -9.78
C SER A 83 11.00 -3.31 -10.25
N ASP A 84 11.32 -3.16 -11.53
CA ASP A 84 11.69 -1.89 -12.17
C ASP A 84 10.49 -1.07 -12.64
N GLN A 85 9.28 -1.65 -12.65
CA GLN A 85 8.06 -1.05 -13.18
C GLN A 85 7.15 -0.43 -12.13
N TYR A 86 7.50 -0.47 -10.87
CA TYR A 86 6.72 0.21 -9.81
C TYR A 86 7.62 0.76 -8.70
N ARG A 87 7.10 1.71 -7.95
CA ARG A 87 7.75 2.27 -6.75
C ARG A 87 6.71 2.55 -5.68
N VAL A 88 6.96 2.04 -4.47
CA VAL A 88 6.19 2.44 -3.28
C VAL A 88 6.73 3.78 -2.80
N PHE A 89 5.86 4.71 -2.49
CA PHE A 89 6.19 6.04 -1.98
C PHE A 89 5.38 6.40 -0.75
N SER A 90 5.88 7.37 0.01
CA SER A 90 5.18 7.98 1.14
C SER A 90 5.67 9.42 1.35
N GLY A 91 5.02 10.17 2.25
CA GLY A 91 5.49 11.51 2.59
C GLY A 91 6.91 11.55 3.18
N ILE A 92 7.38 10.43 3.77
CA ILE A 92 8.75 10.30 4.30
C ILE A 92 9.73 9.87 3.21
N ALA A 93 9.27 9.07 2.24
CA ALA A 93 10.04 8.61 1.09
C ALA A 93 9.28 8.92 -0.20
N PRO A 94 9.35 10.17 -0.66
CA PRO A 94 8.65 10.59 -1.85
C PRO A 94 9.19 9.89 -3.08
N LEU A 95 8.39 9.84 -4.14
CA LEU A 95 8.77 9.25 -5.41
C LEU A 95 10.07 9.86 -5.94
N ALA A 96 11.06 9.03 -6.22
CA ALA A 96 12.37 9.47 -6.72
C ALA A 96 12.25 10.13 -8.11
N GLN A 97 13.05 11.17 -8.36
CA GLN A 97 13.01 11.91 -9.64
C GLN A 97 13.39 11.07 -10.87
N GLY A 98 14.12 9.97 -10.68
CA GLY A 98 14.55 9.09 -11.78
C GLY A 98 13.53 8.02 -12.19
N PHE A 99 12.38 7.93 -11.53
CA PHE A 99 11.34 6.98 -11.90
C PHE A 99 10.28 7.65 -12.77
N HIS A 100 10.05 7.09 -13.96
CA HIS A 100 9.04 7.55 -14.90
C HIS A 100 7.69 6.88 -14.57
N ALA A 101 6.90 7.54 -13.73
CA ALA A 101 5.58 7.06 -13.37
C ALA A 101 4.58 7.34 -14.49
N HIS A 102 3.88 6.31 -14.97
CA HIS A 102 2.77 6.47 -15.90
C HIS A 102 1.48 6.88 -15.17
N THR A 103 1.20 6.22 -14.06
CA THR A 103 0.06 6.48 -13.16
C THR A 103 0.43 6.12 -11.73
N ALA A 104 -0.43 6.45 -10.75
CA ALA A 104 -0.21 6.02 -9.37
C ALA A 104 -1.51 5.68 -8.62
N LEU A 105 -1.43 4.65 -7.79
CA LEU A 105 -2.38 4.37 -6.72
C LEU A 105 -2.02 5.21 -5.51
N VAL A 106 -3.00 5.92 -4.95
CA VAL A 106 -2.80 6.86 -3.85
C VAL A 106 -3.70 6.53 -2.68
N HIS A 107 -3.11 6.48 -1.50
CA HIS A 107 -3.82 6.49 -0.23
C HIS A 107 -3.49 7.78 0.50
N ALA A 108 -4.49 8.49 0.99
CA ALA A 108 -4.30 9.76 1.67
C ALA A 108 -5.18 9.88 2.91
N ASP A 109 -4.66 10.51 3.94
CA ASP A 109 -5.46 10.97 5.07
C ASP A 109 -6.14 12.30 4.73
N GLY A 110 -7.47 12.33 4.79
CA GLY A 110 -8.24 13.53 4.50
C GLY A 110 -7.98 14.72 5.45
N GLN A 111 -7.29 14.48 6.57
CA GLN A 111 -6.88 15.54 7.51
C GLN A 111 -5.48 16.10 7.20
N THR A 112 -4.81 15.58 6.17
CA THR A 112 -3.47 16.07 5.77
C THR A 112 -3.56 17.53 5.31
N PRO A 113 -2.76 18.44 5.89
CA PRO A 113 -2.68 19.81 5.39
C PRO A 113 -2.27 19.85 3.91
N ASP A 114 -2.85 20.78 3.18
CA ASP A 114 -2.56 21.02 1.76
C ASP A 114 -2.68 19.76 0.85
N LEU A 115 -3.55 18.82 1.25
CA LEU A 115 -3.74 17.55 0.55
C LEU A 115 -4.04 17.74 -0.94
N SER A 116 -4.85 18.75 -1.28
CA SER A 116 -5.18 19.06 -2.68
C SER A 116 -3.93 19.37 -3.49
N ASP A 117 -3.03 20.17 -2.94
CA ASP A 117 -1.79 20.59 -3.61
C ASP A 117 -0.83 19.39 -3.74
N LEU A 118 -0.73 18.56 -2.69
CA LEU A 118 0.07 17.32 -2.74
C LEU A 118 -0.43 16.35 -3.81
N VAL A 119 -1.75 16.20 -3.95
CA VAL A 119 -2.34 15.34 -5.00
C VAL A 119 -2.07 15.91 -6.39
N HIS A 120 -2.18 17.24 -6.58
CA HIS A 120 -1.86 17.87 -7.86
C HIS A 120 -0.36 17.73 -8.20
N GLU A 121 0.52 17.98 -7.23
CA GLU A 121 1.97 17.80 -7.43
C GLU A 121 2.30 16.35 -7.83
N LEU A 122 1.66 15.37 -7.19
CA LEU A 122 1.87 13.98 -7.56
C LEU A 122 1.34 13.67 -8.96
N ALA A 123 0.17 14.19 -9.35
CA ALA A 123 -0.37 14.03 -10.69
C ALA A 123 0.58 14.60 -11.76
N ASP A 124 1.13 15.79 -11.51
CA ASP A 124 2.11 16.44 -12.41
C ASP A 124 3.42 15.63 -12.56
N ARG A 125 3.70 14.72 -11.63
CA ARG A 125 4.86 13.82 -11.67
C ARG A 125 4.59 12.52 -12.41
N THR A 126 3.36 12.28 -12.87
CA THR A 126 3.01 11.14 -13.71
C THR A 126 2.83 11.56 -15.16
N GLU A 127 3.12 10.67 -16.09
CA GLU A 127 3.02 10.96 -17.54
C GLU A 127 1.59 11.25 -17.99
N THR A 128 0.61 10.59 -17.35
CA THR A 128 -0.82 10.72 -17.72
C THR A 128 -1.56 11.77 -16.93
N GLY A 129 -1.02 12.25 -15.81
CA GLY A 129 -1.74 13.05 -14.84
C GLY A 129 -2.84 12.27 -14.11
N TYR A 130 -2.96 10.94 -14.34
CA TYR A 130 -4.02 10.11 -13.78
C TYR A 130 -3.58 9.45 -12.48
N LEU A 131 -4.34 9.71 -11.43
CA LEU A 131 -4.21 9.06 -10.13
C LEU A 131 -5.50 8.30 -9.81
N PHE A 132 -5.38 7.18 -9.13
CA PHE A 132 -6.52 6.43 -8.61
C PHE A 132 -6.27 6.03 -7.15
N GLY A 133 -7.33 5.75 -6.40
CA GLY A 133 -7.24 5.46 -4.98
C GLY A 133 -8.26 6.26 -4.19
N GLY A 134 -7.91 6.66 -2.98
CA GLY A 134 -8.88 7.39 -2.15
C GLY A 134 -8.35 7.84 -0.80
N LEU A 135 -9.27 8.50 -0.08
CA LEU A 135 -9.03 8.92 1.28
C LEU A 135 -9.21 7.75 2.24
N ALA A 136 -8.25 7.56 3.11
CA ALA A 136 -8.37 6.65 4.23
C ALA A 136 -9.47 7.14 5.18
N ALA A 137 -10.40 6.26 5.48
CA ALA A 137 -11.47 6.52 6.45
C ALA A 137 -11.23 5.66 7.69
N SER A 138 -11.01 6.28 8.83
CA SER A 138 -10.81 5.59 10.10
C SER A 138 -11.48 6.39 11.22
N ARG A 139 -12.13 5.68 12.12
CA ARG A 139 -12.71 6.27 13.34
C ARG A 139 -11.67 6.53 14.42
N THR A 140 -10.46 6.00 14.24
CA THR A 140 -9.35 6.12 15.18
C THR A 140 -8.15 6.80 14.52
N GLN A 141 -7.25 6.05 13.93
CA GLN A 141 -6.02 6.55 13.32
C GLN A 141 -6.00 6.24 11.82
N SER A 142 -5.71 7.23 11.01
CA SER A 142 -5.43 7.04 9.59
C SER A 142 -4.02 6.45 9.42
N ILE A 143 -3.95 5.13 9.35
CA ILE A 143 -2.69 4.41 9.17
C ILE A 143 -2.51 4.08 7.70
N GLN A 144 -1.28 4.25 7.24
CA GLN A 144 -0.85 3.87 5.91
C GLN A 144 0.31 2.90 5.99
N PHE A 145 0.35 1.95 5.05
CA PHE A 145 1.43 1.00 4.87
C PHE A 145 2.30 1.44 3.69
N ALA A 146 3.61 1.55 3.90
CA ALA A 146 4.56 1.77 2.82
C ALA A 146 5.91 1.13 3.18
N VAL A 147 6.27 0.08 2.45
CA VAL A 147 7.52 -0.65 2.59
C VAL A 147 8.14 -0.81 1.21
N GLY A 148 9.44 -0.65 1.12
CA GLY A 148 10.17 -0.74 -0.13
C GLY A 148 10.34 0.61 -0.80
N GLY A 149 10.63 0.58 -2.10
CA GLY A 149 10.94 1.76 -2.89
C GLY A 149 12.40 2.23 -2.74
N ASP A 150 12.82 3.06 -3.68
CA ASP A 150 14.18 3.63 -3.74
C ASP A 150 14.34 4.89 -2.86
N GLY A 151 13.38 5.14 -1.99
CA GLY A 151 13.29 6.34 -1.18
C GLY A 151 14.26 6.37 0.00
N PHE A 152 15.56 6.19 -0.26
CA PHE A 152 16.58 6.53 0.73
C PHE A 152 16.77 8.05 0.72
N ILE A 153 16.24 8.70 1.74
CA ILE A 153 16.57 10.10 2.02
C ILE A 153 17.71 10.07 3.03
N PRO A 154 18.92 10.58 2.71
CA PRO A 154 20.02 10.63 3.64
C PRO A 154 19.59 11.30 4.95
N GLY A 155 19.75 10.57 6.07
CA GLY A 155 19.40 11.07 7.41
C GLY A 155 17.97 10.77 7.88
N GLN A 156 17.07 10.26 7.03
CA GLN A 156 15.68 9.94 7.41
C GLN A 156 15.36 8.42 7.43
N GLY A 157 16.31 7.57 7.04
CA GLY A 157 16.09 6.14 6.97
C GLY A 157 15.23 5.72 5.76
N ARG A 158 14.97 4.40 5.63
CA ARG A 158 14.03 3.87 4.66
C ARG A 158 12.61 4.11 5.15
N ALA A 159 11.72 4.56 4.27
CA ALA A 159 10.31 4.45 4.52
C ALA A 159 9.94 2.96 4.55
N SER A 160 9.85 2.41 5.74
CA SER A 160 9.54 1.00 5.92
C SER A 160 8.65 0.83 7.13
N GLY A 161 7.38 0.54 6.90
CA GLY A 161 6.46 0.26 7.98
C GLY A 161 5.13 0.98 7.86
N THR A 162 4.55 1.31 9.01
CA THR A 162 3.31 2.07 9.12
C THR A 162 3.57 3.54 9.40
N PHE A 163 2.70 4.40 8.87
CA PHE A 163 2.75 5.84 9.06
C PHE A 163 1.38 6.35 9.49
N LEU A 164 1.37 7.43 10.27
CA LEU A 164 0.15 8.14 10.65
C LEU A 164 -0.07 9.31 9.69
N GLY A 165 -1.24 9.35 9.08
CA GLY A 165 -1.63 10.44 8.18
C GLY A 165 -0.81 10.53 6.90
N GLY A 166 -0.88 11.68 6.24
CA GLY A 166 -0.11 11.96 5.04
C GLY A 166 -0.65 11.27 3.78
N LEU A 167 0.25 11.09 2.82
CA LEU A 167 -0.03 10.50 1.51
C LEU A 167 1.00 9.41 1.22
N SER A 168 0.54 8.27 0.75
CA SER A 168 1.37 7.15 0.34
C SER A 168 0.77 6.42 -0.86
N GLY A 169 1.49 5.49 -1.45
CA GLY A 169 0.94 4.70 -2.54
C GLY A 169 1.98 3.95 -3.35
N VAL A 170 1.58 3.62 -4.57
CA VAL A 170 2.43 2.94 -5.55
C VAL A 170 2.36 3.68 -6.87
N ALA A 171 3.49 4.12 -7.38
CA ALA A 171 3.62 4.63 -8.73
C ALA A 171 3.96 3.48 -9.68
N PHE A 172 3.34 3.45 -10.84
CA PHE A 172 3.50 2.41 -11.85
C PHE A 172 4.10 2.99 -13.12
N GLY A 173 5.07 2.30 -13.68
CA GLY A 173 5.58 2.55 -15.02
C GLY A 173 4.62 2.05 -16.11
N SER A 174 4.88 2.44 -17.35
CA SER A 174 4.05 2.05 -18.51
C SER A 174 4.11 0.57 -18.88
N GLY A 175 5.03 -0.18 -18.29
CA GLY A 175 5.18 -1.63 -18.50
C GLY A 175 4.33 -2.51 -17.56
N VAL A 176 3.57 -1.92 -16.63
CA VAL A 176 2.59 -2.66 -15.84
C VAL A 176 1.33 -2.85 -16.67
N PRO A 177 0.81 -4.10 -16.78
CA PRO A 177 -0.35 -4.41 -17.62
C PRO A 177 -1.65 -3.80 -17.11
#